data_2ff6d8475b776658a608ffc8574bcc61
#
_entry.id   2ff6d8475b776658a608ffc8574bcc61
#
_cell.length_a   1.000
_cell.length_b   1.000
_cell.length_c   1.000
_cell.angle_alpha   90.00
_cell.angle_beta   90.00
_cell.angle_gamma   90.00
#
_symmetry.space_group_name_H-M   'P 1'
#
loop_
_entity.id
_entity.type
_entity.pdbx_description
1 polymer ?
#
loop_
_entity_poly.entity_id
_entity_poly.type
_entity_poly.pdbx_seq_one_letter_code
_entity_poly.pdbx_strand_id
1 'polypeptide(L)'
;MAEDLAERLREICVALPEVTERASHGAPTWFVRDKKSFVTLWASGHHDDDFPHLWCAGLPGAQTSLVAASPDRFFRPPYVGGRGWIGVRLDGEIDWTEIAELCEDAYRAVAPARLVALLDAGPRRERCGRESPE
;
A
#
# COMPACT_ATOMS: atom_id res chain seq x y z
N MET A 1 -13.10 -19.20 -6.75
CA MET A 1 -12.32 -19.06 -5.68
C MET A 1 -11.91 -17.68 -5.44
N ALA A 2 -11.98 -17.27 -4.26
CA ALA A 2 -11.62 -15.91 -3.93
C ALA A 2 -10.14 -15.75 -4.07
N GLU A 3 -9.73 -14.58 -4.47
CA GLU A 3 -8.35 -14.26 -4.56
C GLU A 3 -7.75 -14.21 -3.19
N ASP A 4 -6.54 -14.67 -3.04
CA ASP A 4 -5.84 -14.57 -1.77
C ASP A 4 -5.20 -13.19 -1.70
N LEU A 5 -5.85 -12.30 -1.00
CA LEU A 5 -5.40 -10.91 -0.91
C LEU A 5 -4.01 -10.82 -0.30
N ALA A 6 -3.76 -11.63 0.73
CA ALA A 6 -2.46 -11.57 1.40
C ALA A 6 -1.35 -11.99 0.44
N GLU A 7 -1.61 -13.00 -0.36
CA GLU A 7 -0.58 -13.47 -1.28
C GLU A 7 -0.29 -12.44 -2.36
N ARG A 8 -1.33 -11.83 -2.91
CA ARG A 8 -1.12 -10.80 -3.92
C ARG A 8 -0.38 -9.60 -3.36
N LEU A 9 -0.75 -9.15 -2.16
CA LEU A 9 -0.06 -8.04 -1.55
C LEU A 9 1.38 -8.39 -1.19
N ARG A 10 1.61 -9.63 -0.75
CA ARG A 10 2.96 -10.04 -0.43
C ARG A 10 3.86 -9.97 -1.64
N GLU A 11 3.38 -10.44 -2.79
CA GLU A 11 4.17 -10.37 -4.02
C GLU A 11 4.54 -8.94 -4.36
N ILE A 12 3.60 -8.02 -4.16
CA ILE A 12 3.85 -6.62 -4.47
C ILE A 12 4.86 -6.02 -3.50
N CYS A 13 4.63 -6.23 -2.22
CA CYS A 13 5.42 -5.53 -1.20
C CYS A 13 6.84 -6.07 -1.07
N VAL A 14 7.02 -7.39 -1.13
CA VAL A 14 8.37 -7.94 -0.95
C VAL A 14 9.26 -7.72 -2.16
N ALA A 15 8.69 -7.28 -3.28
CA ALA A 15 9.50 -6.91 -4.43
C ALA A 15 10.25 -5.59 -4.20
N LEU A 16 9.85 -4.84 -3.18
CA LEU A 16 10.51 -3.57 -2.89
C LEU A 16 11.73 -3.79 -1.99
N PRO A 17 12.73 -2.91 -2.08
CA PRO A 17 14.00 -3.15 -1.36
C PRO A 17 13.83 -3.23 0.15
N GLU A 18 14.41 -4.26 0.74
CA GLU A 18 14.50 -4.44 2.20
C GLU A 18 13.16 -4.44 2.92
N VAL A 19 12.16 -5.04 2.29
CA VAL A 19 10.84 -5.15 2.91
C VAL A 19 10.73 -6.49 3.61
N THR A 20 10.18 -6.46 4.82
CA THR A 20 9.90 -7.66 5.59
C THR A 20 8.42 -7.69 5.95
N GLU A 21 7.93 -8.87 6.25
CA GLU A 21 6.52 -9.04 6.61
C GLU A 21 6.43 -9.68 7.98
N ARG A 22 5.55 -9.18 8.81
CA ARG A 22 5.20 -9.85 10.06
C ARG A 22 3.84 -9.39 10.51
N ALA A 23 3.22 -10.17 11.37
CA ALA A 23 1.92 -9.81 11.89
C ALA A 23 2.03 -8.63 12.85
N SER A 24 1.09 -7.71 12.75
CA SER A 24 1.01 -6.61 13.67
C SER A 24 -0.47 -6.44 14.00
N HIS A 25 -0.80 -6.50 15.28
CA HIS A 25 -2.19 -6.42 15.71
C HIS A 25 -3.03 -7.51 15.03
N GLY A 26 -2.41 -8.67 14.80
CA GLY A 26 -3.12 -9.79 14.20
C GLY A 26 -3.31 -9.71 12.70
N ALA A 27 -2.68 -8.77 12.03
CA ALA A 27 -2.86 -8.59 10.59
C ALA A 27 -1.52 -8.57 9.88
N PRO A 28 -1.44 -9.11 8.65
CA PRO A 28 -0.18 -9.05 7.90
C PRO A 28 0.20 -7.61 7.65
N THR A 29 1.45 -7.29 7.96
CA THR A 29 1.95 -5.94 7.84
C THR A 29 3.33 -6.00 7.22
N TRP A 30 3.62 -5.07 6.33
CA TRP A 30 4.90 -5.00 5.64
C TRP A 30 5.68 -3.80 6.13
N PHE A 31 6.97 -4.01 6.40
CA PHE A 31 7.84 -3.03 7.01
C PHE A 31 9.07 -2.78 6.15
N VAL A 32 9.57 -1.57 6.18
CA VAL A 32 10.85 -1.24 5.58
C VAL A 32 11.92 -1.47 6.63
N ARG A 33 12.86 -2.38 6.33
CA ARG A 33 13.97 -2.70 7.22
C ARG A 33 13.48 -3.17 8.59
N ASP A 34 12.30 -3.80 8.60
CA ASP A 34 11.72 -4.31 9.83
C ASP A 34 11.48 -3.21 10.87
N LYS A 35 11.36 -1.97 10.41
CA LYS A 35 11.19 -0.84 11.32
C LYS A 35 9.92 -0.07 11.08
N LYS A 36 9.72 0.47 9.90
CA LYS A 36 8.56 1.30 9.63
C LYS A 36 7.57 0.58 8.75
N SER A 37 6.36 0.40 9.26
CA SER A 37 5.32 -0.22 8.46
C SER A 37 4.83 0.74 7.38
N PHE A 38 4.41 0.18 6.25
CA PHE A 38 3.87 0.99 5.18
C PHE A 38 2.61 0.41 4.58
N VAL A 39 2.29 -0.85 4.84
CA VAL A 39 1.05 -1.48 4.38
C VAL A 39 0.58 -2.47 5.43
N THR A 40 -0.71 -2.46 5.75
CA THR A 40 -1.34 -3.45 6.62
C THR A 40 -2.59 -3.96 5.93
N LEU A 41 -2.78 -5.27 5.91
CA LEU A 41 -3.95 -5.88 5.28
C LEU A 41 -4.96 -6.31 6.32
N TRP A 42 -6.20 -5.85 6.15
CA TRP A 42 -7.30 -6.27 6.98
C TRP A 42 -8.24 -7.11 6.10
N ALA A 43 -7.88 -8.37 5.91
CA ALA A 43 -8.58 -9.23 4.97
C ALA A 43 -10.03 -9.49 5.35
N SER A 44 -10.33 -9.47 6.64
CA SER A 44 -11.69 -9.69 7.12
C SER A 44 -12.30 -8.44 7.73
N GLY A 45 -11.65 -7.29 7.51
CA GLY A 45 -12.17 -6.06 8.07
C GLY A 45 -11.53 -5.72 9.39
N HIS A 46 -11.90 -4.57 9.94
CA HIS A 46 -11.34 -4.06 11.17
C HIS A 46 -12.39 -3.16 11.84
N HIS A 47 -12.81 -3.57 13.04
CA HIS A 47 -13.80 -2.80 13.81
C HIS A 47 -15.04 -2.48 12.97
N ASP A 48 -15.33 -1.21 12.77
CA ASP A 48 -16.53 -0.80 12.07
C ASP A 48 -16.45 -0.99 10.57
N ASP A 49 -15.26 -1.21 10.04
CA ASP A 49 -15.07 -1.39 8.60
C ASP A 49 -15.02 -2.89 8.31
N ASP A 50 -16.18 -3.52 8.24
CA ASP A 50 -16.23 -4.97 8.11
C ASP A 50 -16.18 -5.44 6.67
N PHE A 51 -15.34 -4.84 5.86
CA PHE A 51 -15.06 -5.26 4.51
C PHE A 51 -13.55 -5.41 4.36
N PRO A 52 -13.09 -6.22 3.40
CA PRO A 52 -11.65 -6.34 3.20
C PRO A 52 -11.07 -5.01 2.75
N HIS A 53 -9.96 -4.64 3.33
CA HIS A 53 -9.31 -3.38 2.97
C HIS A 53 -7.86 -3.42 3.42
N LEU A 54 -7.10 -2.44 2.97
CA LEU A 54 -5.74 -2.25 3.46
C LEU A 54 -5.57 -0.81 3.91
N TRP A 55 -4.58 -0.60 4.76
CA TRP A 55 -4.12 0.74 5.12
C TRP A 55 -2.72 0.87 4.55
N CYS A 56 -2.42 1.97 3.89
CA CYS A 56 -1.07 2.20 3.40
C CYS A 56 -0.65 3.63 3.68
N ALA A 57 0.64 3.83 3.85
CA ALA A 57 1.17 5.17 4.07
C ALA A 57 0.91 6.00 2.82
N GLY A 58 0.79 7.31 2.97
CA GLY A 58 0.51 8.18 1.85
C GLY A 58 1.52 9.27 1.72
N LEU A 59 1.78 9.66 0.48
CA LEU A 59 2.59 10.84 0.22
C LEU A 59 1.80 12.08 0.60
N PRO A 60 2.46 13.21 0.83
CA PRO A 60 1.73 14.41 1.26
C PRO A 60 0.61 14.75 0.30
N GLY A 61 -0.58 14.96 0.83
CA GLY A 61 -1.75 15.31 0.05
C GLY A 61 -2.48 14.16 -0.60
N ALA A 62 -1.89 12.96 -0.62
CA ALA A 62 -2.51 11.84 -1.32
C ALA A 62 -3.82 11.41 -0.68
N GLN A 63 -3.87 11.35 0.64
CA GLN A 63 -5.09 10.93 1.33
C GLN A 63 -6.26 11.85 0.93
N THR A 64 -6.05 13.13 1.03
CA THR A 64 -7.11 14.08 0.73
C THR A 64 -7.56 13.98 -0.71
N SER A 65 -6.60 13.89 -1.63
CA SER A 65 -6.92 13.81 -3.05
C SER A 65 -7.69 12.55 -3.41
N LEU A 66 -7.23 11.41 -2.90
CA LEU A 66 -7.86 10.13 -3.26
C LEU A 66 -9.24 10.01 -2.65
N VAL A 67 -9.40 10.41 -1.40
CA VAL A 67 -10.70 10.32 -0.75
C VAL A 67 -11.70 11.25 -1.45
N ALA A 68 -11.26 12.44 -1.85
CA ALA A 68 -12.15 13.36 -2.54
C ALA A 68 -12.54 12.82 -3.92
N ALA A 69 -11.60 12.18 -4.61
CA ALA A 69 -11.86 11.70 -5.96
C ALA A 69 -12.71 10.44 -5.98
N SER A 70 -12.54 9.54 -5.04
CA SER A 70 -13.25 8.27 -5.03
C SER A 70 -13.59 7.85 -3.60
N PRO A 71 -14.54 8.53 -2.97
CA PRO A 71 -14.86 8.24 -1.57
C PRO A 71 -15.46 6.86 -1.35
N ASP A 72 -15.89 6.18 -2.42
CA ASP A 72 -16.39 4.82 -2.29
C ASP A 72 -15.29 3.79 -2.34
N ARG A 73 -14.05 4.19 -2.61
CA ARG A 73 -12.93 3.26 -2.65
C ARG A 73 -11.86 3.61 -1.63
N PHE A 74 -11.70 4.87 -1.30
CA PHE A 74 -10.67 5.32 -0.39
C PHE A 74 -11.29 6.01 0.82
N PHE A 75 -10.65 5.83 1.97
CA PHE A 75 -11.16 6.45 3.18
C PHE A 75 -9.99 6.80 4.11
N ARG A 76 -10.29 7.63 5.11
CA ARG A 76 -9.30 7.98 6.11
C ARG A 76 -9.34 6.92 7.20
N PRO A 77 -8.28 6.13 7.37
CA PRO A 77 -8.32 5.05 8.35
C PRO A 77 -8.22 5.58 9.77
N PRO A 78 -8.74 4.83 10.74
CA PRO A 78 -8.59 5.23 12.14
C PRO A 78 -7.13 5.09 12.56
N TYR A 79 -6.77 5.76 13.62
CA TYR A 79 -5.45 5.72 14.24
C TYR A 79 -4.34 6.30 13.38
N VAL A 80 -4.18 5.84 12.15
CA VAL A 80 -3.10 6.31 11.29
C VAL A 80 -3.55 7.37 10.30
N GLY A 81 -4.84 7.67 10.25
CA GLY A 81 -5.33 8.68 9.31
C GLY A 81 -4.72 10.04 9.52
N GLY A 82 -4.42 10.39 10.78
CA GLY A 82 -3.80 11.68 11.06
C GLY A 82 -2.40 11.83 10.51
N ARG A 83 -1.77 10.70 10.14
CA ARG A 83 -0.44 10.72 9.53
C ARG A 83 -0.49 10.68 8.01
N GLY A 84 -1.70 10.82 7.44
CA GLY A 84 -1.85 10.83 6.00
C GLY A 84 -2.01 9.46 5.37
N TRP A 85 -2.17 8.42 6.17
CA TRP A 85 -2.37 7.08 5.64
C TRP A 85 -3.72 6.97 4.95
N ILE A 86 -3.83 6.03 4.04
CA ILE A 86 -4.99 5.87 3.18
C ILE A 86 -5.59 4.50 3.41
N GLY A 87 -6.90 4.45 3.58
CA GLY A 87 -7.63 3.20 3.59
C GLY A 87 -8.10 2.89 2.18
N VAL A 88 -7.90 1.66 1.72
CA VAL A 88 -8.24 1.27 0.36
C VAL A 88 -9.14 0.05 0.43
N ARG A 89 -10.35 0.15 -0.09
CA ARG A 89 -11.29 -0.98 -0.06
C ARG A 89 -10.86 -2.03 -1.07
N LEU A 90 -10.99 -3.28 -0.66
CA LEU A 90 -10.65 -4.41 -1.51
C LEU A 90 -11.85 -5.32 -1.73
N ASP A 91 -13.06 -4.81 -1.47
CA ASP A 91 -14.28 -5.59 -1.60
C ASP A 91 -14.95 -5.30 -2.93
N GLY A 92 -14.54 -5.60 -3.97
CA GLY A 92 -15.12 -5.34 -5.28
C GLY A 92 -14.09 -5.71 -6.28
N GLU A 93 -14.18 -5.11 -7.45
CA GLU A 93 -13.21 -5.35 -8.46
C GLU A 93 -11.94 -4.63 -8.08
N ILE A 94 -10.81 -5.33 -8.13
CA ILE A 94 -9.54 -4.77 -7.71
C ILE A 94 -8.64 -4.60 -8.92
N ASP A 95 -8.11 -3.41 -9.09
CA ASP A 95 -7.10 -3.13 -10.09
C ASP A 95 -5.74 -3.31 -9.42
N TRP A 96 -5.14 -4.46 -9.61
CA TRP A 96 -3.88 -4.77 -8.91
C TRP A 96 -2.72 -3.91 -9.36
N THR A 97 -2.78 -3.35 -10.57
CA THR A 97 -1.77 -2.39 -11.00
C THR A 97 -1.85 -1.12 -10.15
N GLU A 98 -3.06 -0.66 -9.90
CA GLU A 98 -3.25 0.50 -9.04
C GLU A 98 -2.80 0.20 -7.61
N ILE A 99 -3.11 -0.99 -7.11
CA ILE A 99 -2.70 -1.35 -5.77
C ILE A 99 -1.17 -1.38 -5.67
N ALA A 100 -0.50 -1.90 -6.70
CA ALA A 100 0.96 -1.91 -6.71
C ALA A 100 1.53 -0.50 -6.66
N GLU A 101 0.91 0.41 -7.38
CA GLU A 101 1.38 1.80 -7.37
C GLU A 101 1.16 2.46 -6.02
N LEU A 102 0.03 2.17 -5.40
CA LEU A 102 -0.23 2.71 -4.06
C LEU A 102 0.77 2.17 -3.04
N CYS A 103 1.10 0.90 -3.13
CA CYS A 103 2.08 0.32 -2.22
C CYS A 103 3.47 0.89 -2.44
N GLU A 104 3.83 1.13 -3.70
CA GLU A 104 5.12 1.73 -3.99
C GLU A 104 5.18 3.16 -3.47
N ASP A 105 4.10 3.92 -3.63
CA ASP A 105 4.06 5.28 -3.08
C ASP A 105 4.12 5.25 -1.56
N ALA A 106 3.48 4.27 -0.94
CA ALA A 106 3.54 4.13 0.51
C ALA A 106 4.97 3.84 0.96
N TYR A 107 5.67 3.00 0.20
CA TYR A 107 7.07 2.71 0.48
C TYR A 107 7.90 4.00 0.39
N ARG A 108 7.68 4.78 -0.66
CA ARG A 108 8.43 6.03 -0.84
C ARG A 108 8.17 7.02 0.30
N ALA A 109 6.98 6.93 0.89
CA ALA A 109 6.64 7.86 1.98
C ALA A 109 7.39 7.54 3.27
N VAL A 110 7.81 6.28 3.49
CA VAL A 110 8.45 5.92 4.75
C VAL A 110 9.89 5.46 4.62
N ALA A 111 10.33 5.04 3.43
CA ALA A 111 11.66 4.50 3.27
C ALA A 111 12.73 5.59 3.29
N PRO A 112 13.92 5.27 3.79
CA PRO A 112 15.01 6.25 3.72
C PRO A 112 15.40 6.54 2.28
N ALA A 113 15.95 7.71 2.06
CA ALA A 113 16.29 8.15 0.70
C ALA A 113 17.21 7.17 -0.01
N ARG A 114 18.08 6.51 0.72
CA ARG A 114 18.99 5.54 0.13
C ARG A 114 18.23 4.39 -0.54
N LEU A 115 17.18 3.91 0.12
CA LEU A 115 16.40 2.81 -0.44
C LEU A 115 15.51 3.28 -1.57
N VAL A 116 14.99 4.49 -1.49
CA VAL A 116 14.22 5.05 -2.59
C VAL A 116 15.11 5.18 -3.83
N ALA A 117 16.36 5.58 -3.63
CA ALA A 117 17.30 5.69 -4.74
C ALA A 117 17.56 4.32 -5.38
N LEU A 118 17.64 3.27 -4.56
CA LEU A 118 17.80 1.92 -5.09
C LEU A 118 16.61 1.52 -5.95
N LEU A 119 15.43 1.85 -5.49
CA LEU A 119 14.21 1.55 -6.23
C LEU A 119 14.23 2.22 -7.59
N ASP A 120 14.66 3.48 -7.63
CA ASP A 120 14.69 4.22 -8.88
C ASP A 120 15.81 3.77 -9.80
N ALA A 121 16.92 3.31 -9.26
CA ALA A 121 18.06 2.91 -10.06
C ALA A 121 17.95 1.50 -10.62
N GLY A 122 17.11 0.66 -10.00
CA GLY A 122 17.00 -0.73 -10.44
C GLY A 122 16.18 -0.88 -11.70
N PRO A 123 16.00 -2.11 -12.15
CA PRO A 123 15.16 -2.33 -13.32
C PRO A 123 13.76 -1.83 -13.04
N ARG A 124 13.22 -1.05 -13.96
CA ARG A 124 11.94 -0.48 -13.74
C ARG A 124 10.89 -1.49 -13.87
N ARG A 125 9.97 -1.51 -12.91
CA ARG A 125 8.83 -2.32 -13.04
C ARG A 125 7.97 -1.68 -14.09
N GLU A 126 7.30 -2.47 -14.85
CA GLU A 126 6.44 -1.96 -15.85
C GLU A 126 5.34 -1.25 -15.20
N ARG A 127 5.23 -0.02 -15.39
CA ARG A 127 4.20 0.76 -14.77
C ARG A 127 3.27 1.21 -15.84
N CYS A 128 2.53 0.39 -16.34
CA CYS A 128 1.60 0.69 -17.27
C CYS A 128 1.59 2.05 -17.74
N GLY A 129 1.96 2.35 -18.87
CA GLY A 129 1.87 3.61 -19.47
C GLY A 129 2.79 4.63 -18.94
N ARG A 130 3.50 4.32 -17.96
CA ARG A 130 4.37 5.25 -17.49
C ARG A 130 5.65 5.16 -18.07
N GLU A 131 5.95 4.63 -18.91
CA GLU A 131 7.12 4.53 -19.42
C GLU A 131 7.63 5.47 -20.04
N SER A 132 8.37 5.88 -19.81
CA SER A 132 8.80 6.80 -20.46
C SER A 132 9.58 6.42 -21.30
N PRO A 133 9.61 6.56 -22.06
CA PRO A 133 10.33 6.09 -22.99
C PRO A 133 11.54 6.63 -23.08
N GLU A 134 11.80 6.43 -22.88
CA GLU A 134 12.74 6.92 -23.15
C GLU A 134 13.26 6.80 -23.26
#